data_71864a4faad75bbcd0d9410af0f97f5d
#
_entry.id   71864a4faad75bbcd0d9410af0f97f5d
#
_cell.length_a   1.000
_cell.length_b   1.000
_cell.length_c   1.000
_cell.angle_alpha   90.00
_cell.angle_beta   90.00
_cell.angle_gamma   90.00
#
_symmetry.space_group_name_H-M   'P 1'
#
loop_
_entity.id
_entity.type
_entity.pdbx_description
1 polymer ?
#
loop_
_entity_poly.entity_id
_entity_poly.type
_entity_poly.pdbx_seq_one_letter_code
_entity_poly.pdbx_strand_id
1 'polypeptide(L)'
;MIFLTGVPGFLGTRLLRRLGRRHPGQRFALLIQPKFRAKAEKKRHDLGLAGRTELFEGDITAGPGLGLAEAQRRRLAGLVTRAYHLAAVYDLAATREVARAVNVEGTRHVLDFLEACERLDVFAYVSTAYVSGKRTGRVREDELRHDAGFKNHYERTKYEAEVLVQERRGRIPTVIYRPGIVVGDSATGETEKFDGPYFLLKVLRRLPPYTLMTRVGAGDKPVSVVPVDFVTEAMAALTEPARAGQTFHLTAPDPLTAHEMISLFLRLLGKRAVFVPVPQAVARTLVQTPMGLLLGLSPQLVDYFDVPVYYDRRRAEAALAEEGIRCPHFAEYAPQMVGFLEEHERDVRAEAMY
;
A
#
# COMPACT_ATOMS: atom_id res chain seq x y z
N MET A 1 -11.18 -19.41 11.23
CA MET A 1 -11.54 -17.96 11.23
C MET A 1 -10.38 -17.16 10.68
N ILE A 2 -10.66 -16.17 9.84
CA ILE A 2 -9.64 -15.28 9.24
C ILE A 2 -9.60 -13.98 10.04
N PHE A 3 -8.44 -13.64 10.62
CA PHE A 3 -8.22 -12.41 11.37
C PHE A 3 -7.64 -11.33 10.47
N LEU A 4 -8.19 -10.10 10.52
CA LEU A 4 -7.69 -8.96 9.74
C LEU A 4 -7.53 -7.72 10.62
N THR A 5 -6.43 -7.01 10.39
CA THR A 5 -6.27 -5.61 10.80
C THR A 5 -6.26 -4.69 9.57
N GLY A 6 -6.50 -3.39 9.75
CA GLY A 6 -6.48 -2.44 8.64
C GLY A 6 -7.81 -2.28 7.88
N VAL A 7 -8.90 -2.88 8.39
CA VAL A 7 -10.28 -2.57 7.97
C VAL A 7 -10.82 -1.50 8.94
N PRO A 8 -11.51 -0.48 8.47
CA PRO A 8 -12.12 -0.25 7.14
C PRO A 8 -11.26 0.58 6.17
N GLY A 9 -9.94 0.45 6.21
CA GLY A 9 -9.06 1.12 5.24
C GLY A 9 -9.24 0.59 3.81
N PHE A 10 -8.73 1.35 2.84
CA PHE A 10 -8.90 1.09 1.40
C PHE A 10 -8.47 -0.33 1.00
N LEU A 11 -7.20 -0.69 1.24
CA LEU A 11 -6.66 -2.02 0.89
C LEU A 11 -7.34 -3.13 1.69
N GLY A 12 -7.55 -2.92 3.01
CA GLY A 12 -8.17 -3.92 3.89
C GLY A 12 -9.62 -4.25 3.50
N THR A 13 -10.41 -3.25 3.11
CA THR A 13 -11.79 -3.45 2.65
C THR A 13 -11.83 -4.23 1.33
N ARG A 14 -10.93 -3.92 0.39
CA ARG A 14 -10.83 -4.62 -0.90
C ARG A 14 -10.37 -6.08 -0.71
N LEU A 15 -9.39 -6.29 0.17
CA LEU A 15 -8.95 -7.64 0.52
C LEU A 15 -10.07 -8.46 1.19
N LEU A 16 -10.81 -7.87 2.13
CA LEU A 16 -11.94 -8.53 2.78
C LEU A 16 -13.00 -8.99 1.76
N ARG A 17 -13.28 -8.16 0.74
CA ARG A 17 -14.16 -8.54 -0.39
C ARG A 17 -13.63 -9.76 -1.13
N ARG A 18 -12.35 -9.80 -1.47
CA ARG A 18 -11.72 -10.92 -2.19
C ARG A 18 -11.72 -12.20 -1.36
N LEU A 19 -11.33 -12.10 -0.11
CA LEU A 19 -11.35 -13.24 0.83
C LEU A 19 -12.75 -13.78 1.05
N GLY A 20 -13.76 -12.91 1.12
CA GLY A 20 -15.16 -13.31 1.25
C GLY A 20 -15.66 -14.14 0.07
N ARG A 21 -15.16 -13.87 -1.14
CA ARG A 21 -15.46 -14.63 -2.37
C ARG A 21 -14.65 -15.92 -2.45
N ARG A 22 -13.35 -15.87 -2.15
CA ARG A 22 -12.44 -17.02 -2.24
C ARG A 22 -12.73 -18.06 -1.16
N HIS A 23 -13.21 -17.65 0.01
CA HIS A 23 -13.49 -18.51 1.17
C HIS A 23 -14.96 -18.38 1.63
N PRO A 24 -15.94 -18.90 0.87
CA PRO A 24 -17.37 -18.68 1.13
C PRO A 24 -17.84 -19.23 2.49
N GLY A 25 -17.18 -20.26 3.03
CA GLY A 25 -17.50 -20.86 4.33
C GLY A 25 -16.77 -20.24 5.54
N GLN A 26 -15.84 -19.31 5.31
CA GLN A 26 -15.02 -18.75 6.41
C GLN A 26 -15.69 -17.56 7.10
N ARG A 27 -15.46 -17.48 8.42
CA ARG A 27 -15.81 -16.31 9.24
C ARG A 27 -14.59 -15.39 9.36
N PHE A 28 -14.88 -14.11 9.55
CA PHE A 28 -13.86 -13.06 9.66
C PHE A 28 -13.91 -12.40 11.03
N ALA A 29 -12.74 -12.12 11.60
CA ALA A 29 -12.56 -11.30 12.79
C ALA A 29 -11.82 -10.04 12.39
N LEU A 30 -12.44 -8.87 12.52
CA LEU A 30 -11.84 -7.59 12.19
C LEU A 30 -11.46 -6.87 13.48
N LEU A 31 -10.16 -6.62 13.67
CA LEU A 31 -9.70 -5.74 14.74
C LEU A 31 -9.82 -4.30 14.26
N ILE A 32 -10.63 -3.52 14.95
CA ILE A 32 -10.94 -2.13 14.59
C ILE A 32 -10.81 -1.20 15.79
N GLN A 33 -10.33 0.01 15.59
CA GLN A 33 -10.42 1.04 16.62
C GLN A 33 -11.89 1.46 16.82
N PRO A 34 -12.33 1.78 18.05
CA PRO A 34 -13.73 2.15 18.34
C PRO A 34 -14.27 3.27 17.42
N LYS A 35 -13.43 4.27 17.10
CA LYS A 35 -13.79 5.38 16.19
C LYS A 35 -14.17 4.95 14.77
N PHE A 36 -13.76 3.74 14.35
CA PHE A 36 -14.06 3.20 13.01
C PHE A 36 -15.21 2.21 13.00
N ARG A 37 -15.89 1.98 14.14
CA ARG A 37 -16.96 0.98 14.25
C ARG A 37 -18.06 1.21 13.20
N ALA A 38 -18.63 2.40 13.14
CA ALA A 38 -19.71 2.69 12.20
C ALA A 38 -19.29 2.50 10.73
N LYS A 39 -18.05 2.92 10.36
CA LYS A 39 -17.52 2.71 9.02
C LYS A 39 -17.30 1.23 8.72
N ALA A 40 -16.79 0.44 9.67
CA ALA A 40 -16.59 -0.99 9.50
C ALA A 40 -17.92 -1.76 9.40
N GLU A 41 -18.94 -1.38 10.21
CA GLU A 41 -20.30 -1.90 10.10
C GLU A 41 -20.86 -1.68 8.69
N LYS A 42 -20.81 -0.44 8.21
CA LYS A 42 -21.27 -0.12 6.87
C LYS A 42 -20.54 -0.97 5.81
N LYS A 43 -19.21 -1.03 5.85
CA LYS A 43 -18.42 -1.78 4.87
C LYS A 43 -18.75 -3.28 4.84
N ARG A 44 -18.89 -3.96 6.01
CA ARG A 44 -19.25 -5.39 6.03
C ARG A 44 -20.66 -5.65 5.49
N HIS A 45 -21.60 -4.70 5.68
CA HIS A 45 -22.94 -4.77 5.10
C HIS A 45 -22.90 -4.58 3.58
N ASP A 46 -22.23 -3.53 3.09
CA ASP A 46 -22.05 -3.24 1.66
C ASP A 46 -21.40 -4.42 0.91
N LEU A 47 -20.56 -5.19 1.59
CA LEU A 47 -19.89 -6.38 1.05
C LEU A 47 -20.75 -7.66 1.13
N GLY A 48 -21.92 -7.64 1.77
CA GLY A 48 -22.73 -8.83 2.03
C GLY A 48 -22.08 -9.82 3.02
N LEU A 49 -21.16 -9.33 3.86
CA LEU A 49 -20.38 -10.16 4.79
C LEU A 49 -20.80 -10.01 6.26
N ALA A 50 -21.86 -9.25 6.55
CA ALA A 50 -22.30 -8.94 7.91
C ALA A 50 -22.50 -10.20 8.76
N GLY A 51 -23.17 -11.23 8.24
CA GLY A 51 -23.41 -12.50 8.95
C GLY A 51 -22.17 -13.37 9.18
N ARG A 52 -21.07 -13.08 8.49
CA ARG A 52 -19.80 -13.83 8.58
C ARG A 52 -18.67 -13.04 9.22
N THR A 53 -18.90 -11.79 9.62
CA THR A 53 -17.85 -10.89 10.12
C THR A 53 -18.16 -10.46 11.55
N GLU A 54 -17.24 -10.67 12.46
CA GLU A 54 -17.29 -10.20 13.85
C GLU A 54 -16.32 -9.03 14.02
N LEU A 55 -16.75 -7.95 14.65
CA LEU A 55 -15.94 -6.78 14.96
C LEU A 55 -15.39 -6.89 16.38
N PHE A 56 -14.09 -6.77 16.52
CA PHE A 56 -13.37 -6.69 17.78
C PHE A 56 -12.85 -5.27 17.96
N GLU A 57 -13.40 -4.56 18.92
CA GLU A 57 -12.92 -3.21 19.26
C GLU A 57 -11.61 -3.30 20.03
N GLY A 58 -10.53 -2.84 19.41
CA GLY A 58 -9.20 -2.86 19.97
C GLY A 58 -8.25 -1.96 19.18
N ASP A 59 -7.00 -1.94 19.61
CA ASP A 59 -5.96 -1.12 18.99
C ASP A 59 -4.63 -1.87 19.05
N ILE A 60 -3.95 -1.97 17.92
CA ILE A 60 -2.62 -2.59 17.85
C ILE A 60 -1.58 -1.85 18.70
N THR A 61 -1.80 -0.58 19.03
CA THR A 61 -0.91 0.22 19.88
C THR A 61 -1.15 0.01 21.38
N ALA A 62 -2.24 -0.65 21.77
CA ALA A 62 -2.64 -0.87 23.17
C ALA A 62 -1.95 -2.07 23.85
N GLY A 63 -0.75 -2.46 23.39
CA GLY A 63 0.03 -3.55 23.94
C GLY A 63 -0.33 -4.94 23.36
N PRO A 64 0.30 -6.01 23.84
CA PRO A 64 0.17 -7.37 23.28
C PRO A 64 -1.23 -7.96 23.40
N GLY A 65 -2.10 -7.38 24.23
CA GLY A 65 -3.53 -7.70 24.30
C GLY A 65 -4.37 -7.08 23.20
N LEU A 66 -3.81 -6.24 22.34
CA LEU A 66 -4.49 -5.51 21.26
C LEU A 66 -5.68 -4.65 21.76
N GLY A 67 -5.68 -4.24 23.04
CA GLY A 67 -6.79 -3.53 23.67
C GLY A 67 -8.05 -4.39 23.89
N LEU A 68 -7.98 -5.70 23.69
CA LEU A 68 -9.10 -6.63 23.87
C LEU A 68 -9.18 -7.10 25.34
N ALA A 69 -10.41 -7.32 25.82
CA ALA A 69 -10.61 -8.04 27.08
C ALA A 69 -10.01 -9.44 26.98
N GLU A 70 -9.43 -9.94 28.09
CA GLU A 70 -8.71 -11.20 28.12
C GLU A 70 -9.54 -12.41 27.60
N ALA A 71 -10.83 -12.46 27.95
CA ALA A 71 -11.73 -13.51 27.47
C ALA A 71 -11.94 -13.43 25.94
N GLN A 72 -12.06 -12.23 25.39
CA GLN A 72 -12.17 -12.02 23.94
C GLN A 72 -10.87 -12.42 23.23
N ARG A 73 -9.72 -12.01 23.77
CA ARG A 73 -8.40 -12.32 23.23
C ARG A 73 -8.16 -13.83 23.18
N ARG A 74 -8.40 -14.55 24.28
CA ARG A 74 -8.26 -16.03 24.34
C ARG A 74 -9.21 -16.72 23.37
N ARG A 75 -10.49 -16.30 23.33
CA ARG A 75 -11.46 -16.85 22.38
C ARG A 75 -11.00 -16.67 20.94
N LEU A 76 -10.52 -15.48 20.60
CA LEU A 76 -10.05 -15.15 19.25
C LEU A 76 -8.81 -16.00 18.90
N ALA A 77 -7.83 -16.09 19.78
CA ALA A 77 -6.61 -16.88 19.58
C ALA A 77 -6.91 -18.37 19.31
N GLY A 78 -7.90 -18.96 19.98
CA GLY A 78 -8.31 -20.35 19.74
C GLY A 78 -9.06 -20.59 18.41
N LEU A 79 -9.48 -19.52 17.71
CA LEU A 79 -10.27 -19.61 16.48
C LEU A 79 -9.52 -19.22 15.22
N VAL A 80 -8.45 -18.42 15.35
CA VAL A 80 -7.70 -17.89 14.19
C VAL A 80 -6.90 -18.99 13.53
N THR A 81 -7.15 -19.17 12.23
CA THR A 81 -6.40 -20.10 11.37
C THR A 81 -5.60 -19.37 10.30
N ARG A 82 -6.03 -18.16 9.90
CA ARG A 82 -5.34 -17.30 8.95
C ARG A 82 -5.35 -15.87 9.47
N ALA A 83 -4.30 -15.13 9.24
CA ALA A 83 -4.21 -13.74 9.66
C ALA A 83 -3.66 -12.83 8.55
N TYR A 84 -4.19 -11.60 8.48
CA TYR A 84 -3.72 -10.56 7.56
C TYR A 84 -3.49 -9.27 8.34
N HIS A 85 -2.26 -8.77 8.32
CA HIS A 85 -1.91 -7.52 8.99
C HIS A 85 -1.61 -6.42 7.98
N LEU A 86 -2.58 -5.50 7.83
CA LEU A 86 -2.52 -4.35 6.93
C LEU A 86 -2.53 -3.01 7.68
N ALA A 87 -2.86 -3.01 8.97
CA ALA A 87 -2.90 -1.77 9.76
C ALA A 87 -1.51 -1.12 9.79
N ALA A 88 -1.44 0.10 9.31
CA ALA A 88 -0.23 0.93 9.30
C ALA A 88 -0.62 2.41 9.16
N VAL A 89 0.22 3.29 9.70
CA VAL A 89 0.21 4.71 9.35
C VAL A 89 1.13 4.89 8.15
N TYR A 90 0.55 5.39 7.05
CA TYR A 90 1.29 5.62 5.82
C TYR A 90 1.38 7.10 5.45
N ASP A 91 0.88 7.98 6.31
CA ASP A 91 1.02 9.42 6.15
C ASP A 91 2.51 9.82 6.23
N LEU A 92 3.02 10.39 5.14
CA LEU A 92 4.41 10.84 5.04
C LEU A 92 4.72 12.04 5.94
N ALA A 93 3.67 12.75 6.41
CA ALA A 93 3.77 13.85 7.36
C ALA A 93 3.69 13.39 8.83
N ALA A 94 3.41 12.11 9.08
CA ALA A 94 3.36 11.57 10.44
C ALA A 94 4.70 11.72 11.16
N THR A 95 4.65 12.07 12.45
CA THR A 95 5.87 12.14 13.25
C THR A 95 6.51 10.76 13.42
N ARG A 96 7.79 10.74 13.72
CA ARG A 96 8.54 9.50 13.94
C ARG A 96 7.90 8.64 15.03
N GLU A 97 7.47 9.28 16.12
CA GLU A 97 6.86 8.62 17.27
C GLU A 97 5.57 7.91 16.90
N VAL A 98 4.67 8.59 16.18
CA VAL A 98 3.40 8.04 15.71
C VAL A 98 3.65 6.90 14.71
N ALA A 99 4.52 7.11 13.72
CA ALA A 99 4.85 6.09 12.76
C ALA A 99 5.46 4.83 13.42
N ARG A 100 6.36 5.01 14.42
CA ARG A 100 6.96 3.90 15.15
C ARG A 100 5.95 3.18 16.04
N ALA A 101 5.13 3.91 16.79
CA ALA A 101 4.13 3.31 17.68
C ALA A 101 3.16 2.40 16.92
N VAL A 102 2.69 2.85 15.74
CA VAL A 102 1.75 2.06 14.94
C VAL A 102 2.46 0.98 14.12
N ASN A 103 3.46 1.35 13.31
CA ASN A 103 4.03 0.43 12.34
C ASN A 103 4.97 -0.60 12.98
N VAL A 104 5.74 -0.23 14.01
CA VAL A 104 6.72 -1.13 14.64
C VAL A 104 6.13 -1.81 15.86
N GLU A 105 5.74 -1.03 16.87
CA GLU A 105 5.21 -1.61 18.13
C GLU A 105 3.85 -2.27 17.90
N GLY A 106 2.97 -1.65 17.09
CA GLY A 106 1.71 -2.28 16.69
C GLY A 106 1.90 -3.62 15.98
N THR A 107 2.87 -3.71 15.06
CA THR A 107 3.21 -4.99 14.42
C THR A 107 3.76 -5.99 15.44
N ARG A 108 4.61 -5.57 16.39
CA ARG A 108 5.11 -6.42 17.48
C ARG A 108 3.96 -7.04 18.28
N HIS A 109 2.98 -6.21 18.70
CA HIS A 109 1.83 -6.68 19.46
C HIS A 109 0.94 -7.65 18.67
N VAL A 110 0.78 -7.42 17.36
CA VAL A 110 0.07 -8.38 16.49
C VAL A 110 0.84 -9.71 16.43
N LEU A 111 2.15 -9.68 16.30
CA LEU A 111 2.97 -10.90 16.30
C LEU A 111 2.88 -11.64 17.64
N ASP A 112 2.93 -10.92 18.77
CA ASP A 112 2.75 -11.52 20.12
C ASP A 112 1.38 -12.19 20.26
N PHE A 113 0.32 -11.59 19.71
CA PHE A 113 -1.01 -12.20 19.65
C PHE A 113 -1.03 -13.46 18.76
N LEU A 114 -0.39 -13.40 17.57
CA LEU A 114 -0.38 -14.52 16.64
C LEU A 114 0.45 -15.71 17.15
N GLU A 115 1.49 -15.50 17.94
CA GLU A 115 2.23 -16.57 18.61
C GLU A 115 1.35 -17.35 19.63
N ALA A 116 0.31 -16.71 20.16
CA ALA A 116 -0.66 -17.38 21.03
C ALA A 116 -1.80 -18.08 20.25
N CYS A 117 -1.82 -17.99 18.91
CA CYS A 117 -2.83 -18.64 18.08
C CYS A 117 -2.38 -20.06 17.69
N GLU A 118 -2.77 -21.06 18.50
CA GLU A 118 -2.33 -22.47 18.33
C GLU A 118 -2.74 -23.10 16.99
N ARG A 119 -3.73 -22.54 16.31
CA ARG A 119 -4.29 -23.08 15.06
C ARG A 119 -3.93 -22.23 13.85
N LEU A 120 -2.94 -21.37 13.96
CA LEU A 120 -2.53 -20.48 12.86
C LEU A 120 -1.78 -21.24 11.78
N ASP A 121 -2.43 -21.41 10.63
CA ASP A 121 -1.86 -22.06 9.45
C ASP A 121 -0.93 -21.12 8.64
N VAL A 122 -1.34 -19.84 8.52
CA VAL A 122 -0.57 -18.85 7.75
C VAL A 122 -0.90 -17.41 8.16
N PHE A 123 0.13 -16.59 8.15
CA PHE A 123 0.08 -15.15 8.38
C PHE A 123 0.56 -14.38 7.16
N ALA A 124 -0.23 -13.41 6.71
CA ALA A 124 0.12 -12.47 5.65
C ALA A 124 0.49 -11.12 6.24
N TYR A 125 1.73 -10.71 6.06
CA TYR A 125 2.20 -9.38 6.44
C TYR A 125 2.29 -8.47 5.21
N VAL A 126 1.60 -7.33 5.26
CA VAL A 126 1.68 -6.32 4.19
C VAL A 126 2.76 -5.31 4.52
N SER A 127 3.87 -5.44 3.83
CA SER A 127 5.00 -4.52 3.84
C SER A 127 4.89 -3.50 2.70
N THR A 128 5.98 -3.08 2.13
CA THR A 128 6.07 -2.23 0.95
C THR A 128 7.39 -2.50 0.21
N ALA A 129 7.42 -2.31 -1.09
CA ALA A 129 8.66 -2.34 -1.86
C ALA A 129 9.66 -1.28 -1.38
N TYR A 130 9.16 -0.20 -0.80
CA TYR A 130 9.96 0.94 -0.31
C TYR A 130 10.74 0.65 0.99
N VAL A 131 10.66 -0.56 1.57
CA VAL A 131 11.62 -1.02 2.59
C VAL A 131 13.05 -1.07 2.05
N SER A 132 13.22 -1.00 0.73
CA SER A 132 14.52 -0.82 0.07
C SER A 132 15.21 0.51 0.40
N GLY A 133 14.46 1.53 0.88
CA GLY A 133 14.97 2.84 1.24
C GLY A 133 15.68 3.55 0.09
N LYS A 134 16.92 3.98 0.34
CA LYS A 134 17.78 4.67 -0.65
C LYS A 134 18.70 3.72 -1.44
N ARG A 135 18.45 2.41 -1.43
CA ARG A 135 19.18 1.45 -2.26
C ARG A 135 18.97 1.79 -3.74
N THR A 136 19.97 1.45 -4.55
CA THR A 136 19.95 1.58 -6.01
C THR A 136 20.18 0.23 -6.67
N GLY A 137 19.87 0.11 -7.95
CA GLY A 137 20.02 -1.13 -8.70
C GLY A 137 18.90 -2.15 -8.40
N ARG A 138 19.21 -3.43 -8.58
CA ARG A 138 18.23 -4.51 -8.40
C ARG A 138 18.10 -4.90 -6.93
N VAL A 139 16.87 -4.92 -6.42
CA VAL A 139 16.51 -5.39 -5.07
C VAL A 139 15.71 -6.68 -5.19
N ARG A 140 16.21 -7.75 -4.55
CA ARG A 140 15.60 -9.09 -4.63
C ARG A 140 14.52 -9.29 -3.55
N GLU A 141 13.63 -10.24 -3.79
CA GLU A 141 12.54 -10.58 -2.87
C GLU A 141 13.05 -11.18 -1.55
N ASP A 142 14.19 -11.84 -1.57
CA ASP A 142 14.82 -12.42 -0.37
C ASP A 142 15.74 -11.44 0.39
N GLU A 143 15.97 -10.25 -0.14
CA GLU A 143 16.77 -9.21 0.49
C GLU A 143 15.93 -8.29 1.35
N LEU A 144 16.38 -7.98 2.57
CA LEU A 144 15.81 -6.93 3.41
C LEU A 144 16.91 -6.03 3.99
N ARG A 145 17.86 -6.63 4.73
CA ARG A 145 18.81 -5.87 5.53
C ARG A 145 19.75 -5.03 4.66
N HIS A 146 19.83 -3.73 4.98
CA HIS A 146 20.73 -2.78 4.32
C HIS A 146 20.98 -1.55 5.22
N ASP A 147 22.02 -0.78 4.90
CA ASP A 147 22.43 0.46 5.57
C ASP A 147 22.29 1.72 4.69
N ALA A 148 21.63 1.62 3.54
CA ALA A 148 21.47 2.71 2.58
C ALA A 148 20.64 3.92 3.12
N GLY A 149 19.98 3.76 4.28
CA GLY A 149 19.09 4.77 4.86
C GLY A 149 17.73 4.83 4.17
N PHE A 150 16.88 5.76 4.64
CA PHE A 150 15.49 5.89 4.22
C PHE A 150 15.17 7.35 3.86
N LYS A 151 14.15 7.56 3.04
CA LYS A 151 13.71 8.89 2.63
C LYS A 151 12.81 9.56 3.68
N ASN A 152 12.03 8.77 4.42
CA ASN A 152 11.05 9.22 5.40
C ASN A 152 10.84 8.21 6.53
N HIS A 153 10.01 8.60 7.51
CA HIS A 153 9.71 7.76 8.67
C HIS A 153 8.87 6.54 8.32
N TYR A 154 8.01 6.62 7.29
CA TYR A 154 7.21 5.50 6.83
C TYR A 154 8.10 4.35 6.33
N GLU A 155 9.01 4.62 5.39
CA GLU A 155 9.93 3.60 4.86
C GLU A 155 10.74 2.93 5.97
N ARG A 156 11.31 3.74 6.88
CA ARG A 156 12.09 3.27 8.02
C ARG A 156 11.26 2.35 8.92
N THR A 157 10.07 2.79 9.34
CA THR A 157 9.25 2.03 10.28
C THR A 157 8.66 0.77 9.67
N LYS A 158 8.34 0.77 8.36
CA LYS A 158 7.94 -0.45 7.63
C LYS A 158 9.10 -1.44 7.51
N TYR A 159 10.32 -0.95 7.29
CA TYR A 159 11.52 -1.79 7.32
C TYR A 159 11.75 -2.40 8.70
N GLU A 160 11.75 -1.59 9.77
CA GLU A 160 11.92 -2.06 11.15
C GLU A 160 10.86 -3.11 11.52
N ALA A 161 9.61 -2.89 11.13
CA ALA A 161 8.52 -3.83 11.34
C ALA A 161 8.70 -5.13 10.54
N GLU A 162 9.15 -5.07 9.30
CA GLU A 162 9.41 -6.27 8.50
C GLU A 162 10.58 -7.08 9.07
N VAL A 163 11.61 -6.43 9.65
CA VAL A 163 12.68 -7.12 10.39
C VAL A 163 12.10 -7.95 11.53
N LEU A 164 11.21 -7.36 12.35
CA LEU A 164 10.53 -8.10 13.43
C LEU A 164 9.73 -9.30 12.91
N VAL A 165 9.03 -9.12 11.80
CA VAL A 165 8.26 -10.20 11.16
C VAL A 165 9.18 -11.32 10.68
N GLN A 166 10.30 -10.97 10.04
CA GLN A 166 11.26 -11.97 9.56
C GLN A 166 11.94 -12.74 10.70
N GLU A 167 12.23 -12.09 11.82
CA GLU A 167 12.81 -12.72 13.02
C GLU A 167 11.88 -13.75 13.66
N ARG A 168 10.56 -13.62 13.43
CA ARG A 168 9.55 -14.54 13.99
C ARG A 168 9.05 -15.61 13.00
N ARG A 169 9.59 -15.67 11.77
CA ARG A 169 9.17 -16.65 10.75
C ARG A 169 9.32 -18.12 11.16
N GLY A 170 10.26 -18.43 12.03
CA GLY A 170 10.44 -19.77 12.55
C GLY A 170 9.31 -20.23 13.49
N ARG A 171 8.51 -19.30 14.04
CA ARG A 171 7.40 -19.56 14.96
C ARG A 171 6.05 -19.26 14.33
N ILE A 172 5.97 -18.28 13.43
CA ILE A 172 4.76 -17.85 12.74
C ILE A 172 4.93 -18.13 11.24
N PRO A 173 4.14 -19.06 10.66
CA PRO A 173 4.17 -19.34 9.21
C PRO A 173 3.76 -18.10 8.41
N THR A 174 4.74 -17.37 7.84
CA THR A 174 4.53 -16.02 7.34
C THR A 174 4.79 -15.89 5.85
N VAL A 175 3.88 -15.25 5.12
CA VAL A 175 4.06 -14.73 3.76
C VAL A 175 4.15 -13.21 3.84
N ILE A 176 5.14 -12.60 3.17
CA ILE A 176 5.32 -11.14 3.14
C ILE A 176 5.02 -10.62 1.75
N TYR A 177 4.22 -9.55 1.69
CA TYR A 177 3.91 -8.84 0.45
C TYR A 177 4.53 -7.45 0.48
N ARG A 178 5.26 -7.10 -0.57
CA ARG A 178 5.86 -5.78 -0.78
C ARG A 178 5.24 -5.12 -2.01
N PRO A 179 4.05 -4.52 -1.89
CA PRO A 179 3.46 -3.78 -3.00
C PRO A 179 4.28 -2.53 -3.33
N GLY A 180 4.21 -2.10 -4.61
CA GLY A 180 4.59 -0.77 -5.04
C GLY A 180 3.60 0.29 -4.56
N ILE A 181 3.49 1.42 -5.29
CA ILE A 181 2.46 2.44 -5.04
C ILE A 181 1.11 1.86 -5.46
N VAL A 182 0.24 1.64 -4.48
CA VAL A 182 -1.10 1.10 -4.75
C VAL A 182 -2.04 2.24 -5.11
N VAL A 183 -2.68 2.12 -6.28
CA VAL A 183 -3.68 3.07 -6.79
C VAL A 183 -5.07 2.43 -6.86
N GLY A 184 -6.01 3.13 -7.47
CA GLY A 184 -7.39 2.67 -7.63
C GLY A 184 -7.54 1.33 -8.34
N ASP A 185 -8.78 0.87 -8.42
CA ASP A 185 -9.16 -0.35 -9.12
C ASP A 185 -8.90 -0.22 -10.63
N SER A 186 -8.32 -1.25 -11.25
CA SER A 186 -7.92 -1.18 -12.66
C SER A 186 -9.09 -1.08 -13.63
N ALA A 187 -10.27 -1.57 -13.27
CA ALA A 187 -11.45 -1.53 -14.11
C ALA A 187 -12.28 -0.25 -13.92
N THR A 188 -12.30 0.32 -12.71
CA THR A 188 -13.21 1.44 -12.37
C THR A 188 -12.48 2.72 -12.01
N GLY A 189 -11.18 2.67 -11.71
CA GLY A 189 -10.43 3.79 -11.17
C GLY A 189 -10.75 4.11 -9.71
N GLU A 190 -11.72 3.42 -9.08
CA GLU A 190 -12.21 3.70 -7.74
C GLU A 190 -11.10 3.69 -6.69
N THR A 191 -10.95 4.80 -5.98
CA THR A 191 -9.98 4.95 -4.88
C THR A 191 -10.64 5.71 -3.71
N GLU A 192 -10.14 5.48 -2.50
CA GLU A 192 -10.50 6.28 -1.32
C GLU A 192 -9.47 7.39 -1.03
N LYS A 193 -8.34 7.42 -1.76
CA LYS A 193 -7.26 8.38 -1.54
C LYS A 193 -6.70 8.88 -2.87
N PHE A 194 -6.49 10.19 -2.94
CA PHE A 194 -5.98 10.86 -4.13
C PHE A 194 -4.56 11.41 -3.93
N ASP A 195 -3.68 10.55 -3.43
CA ASP A 195 -2.26 10.80 -3.23
C ASP A 195 -1.41 10.16 -4.34
N GLY A 196 -0.09 10.27 -4.24
CA GLY A 196 0.84 9.72 -5.21
C GLY A 196 0.53 10.14 -6.66
N PRO A 197 0.29 9.18 -7.59
CA PRO A 197 -0.04 9.48 -8.98
C PRO A 197 -1.31 10.33 -9.17
N TYR A 198 -2.30 10.22 -8.29
CA TYR A 198 -3.51 11.07 -8.35
C TYR A 198 -3.21 12.53 -8.03
N PHE A 199 -2.29 12.79 -7.08
CA PHE A 199 -1.86 14.16 -6.82
C PHE A 199 -1.22 14.78 -8.05
N LEU A 200 -0.32 14.04 -8.71
CA LEU A 200 0.28 14.46 -9.97
C LEU A 200 -0.80 14.76 -11.04
N LEU A 201 -1.76 13.85 -11.19
CA LEU A 201 -2.87 13.99 -12.13
C LEU A 201 -3.71 15.26 -11.85
N LYS A 202 -4.00 15.58 -10.57
CA LYS A 202 -4.68 16.82 -10.17
C LYS A 202 -3.91 18.07 -10.58
N VAL A 203 -2.59 18.06 -10.41
CA VAL A 203 -1.72 19.19 -10.84
C VAL A 203 -1.75 19.34 -12.35
N LEU A 204 -1.54 18.24 -13.09
CA LEU A 204 -1.52 18.26 -14.56
C LEU A 204 -2.86 18.73 -15.15
N ARG A 205 -3.98 18.35 -14.53
CA ARG A 205 -5.31 18.76 -14.97
C ARG A 205 -5.50 20.28 -14.91
N ARG A 206 -4.89 20.96 -13.94
CA ARG A 206 -5.00 22.44 -13.78
C ARG A 206 -4.13 23.22 -14.75
N LEU A 207 -3.17 22.58 -15.43
CA LEU A 207 -2.30 23.22 -16.37
C LEU A 207 -3.05 23.66 -17.65
N PRO A 208 -2.57 24.69 -18.37
CA PRO A 208 -3.10 25.05 -19.70
C PRO A 208 -2.96 23.90 -20.71
N PRO A 209 -3.72 23.91 -21.82
CA PRO A 209 -3.61 22.90 -22.88
C PRO A 209 -2.20 22.78 -23.48
N TYR A 210 -1.47 23.89 -23.50
CA TYR A 210 -0.04 23.93 -23.89
C TYR A 210 0.77 24.47 -22.72
N THR A 211 1.73 23.68 -22.26
CA THR A 211 2.50 23.98 -21.05
C THR A 211 3.98 23.75 -21.26
N LEU A 212 4.80 24.62 -20.70
CA LEU A 212 6.23 24.38 -20.53
C LEU A 212 6.44 23.66 -19.19
N MET A 213 7.05 22.49 -19.21
CA MET A 213 7.33 21.69 -18.00
C MET A 213 8.82 21.43 -17.85
N THR A 214 9.28 21.30 -16.64
CA THR A 214 10.66 20.88 -16.37
C THR A 214 10.75 19.35 -16.34
N ARG A 215 11.77 18.80 -17.02
CA ARG A 215 12.19 17.41 -16.83
C ARG A 215 13.34 17.39 -15.82
N VAL A 216 13.09 16.88 -14.64
CA VAL A 216 14.06 16.81 -13.56
C VAL A 216 15.02 15.63 -13.80
N GLY A 217 16.31 15.89 -13.82
CA GLY A 217 17.33 14.87 -14.06
C GLY A 217 17.17 14.17 -15.41
N ALA A 218 17.58 12.91 -15.51
CA ALA A 218 17.42 12.10 -16.72
C ALA A 218 15.95 11.69 -16.97
N GLY A 219 15.10 11.68 -15.92
CA GLY A 219 13.69 11.29 -16.01
C GLY A 219 13.49 9.81 -16.34
N ASP A 220 14.52 8.98 -16.19
CA ASP A 220 14.62 7.59 -16.62
C ASP A 220 14.39 6.56 -15.50
N LYS A 221 13.96 7.02 -14.33
CA LYS A 221 13.82 6.15 -13.14
C LYS A 221 12.45 5.54 -13.08
N PRO A 222 12.36 4.20 -12.88
CA PRO A 222 11.08 3.49 -12.87
C PRO A 222 10.27 3.83 -11.62
N VAL A 223 8.96 4.00 -11.80
CA VAL A 223 7.99 4.19 -10.71
C VAL A 223 7.03 3.02 -10.69
N SER A 224 7.16 2.17 -9.70
CA SER A 224 6.29 0.98 -9.59
C SER A 224 4.92 1.35 -9.03
N VAL A 225 3.94 1.46 -9.92
CA VAL A 225 2.53 1.70 -9.60
C VAL A 225 1.72 0.46 -9.93
N VAL A 226 0.83 0.04 -9.03
CA VAL A 226 0.01 -1.16 -9.18
C VAL A 226 -1.43 -0.90 -8.73
N PRO A 227 -2.44 -1.49 -9.38
CA PRO A 227 -3.82 -1.29 -8.98
C PRO A 227 -4.20 -2.17 -7.79
N VAL A 228 -5.15 -1.70 -6.97
CA VAL A 228 -5.55 -2.34 -5.72
C VAL A 228 -6.18 -3.72 -5.92
N ASP A 229 -6.89 -3.93 -7.01
CA ASP A 229 -7.51 -5.21 -7.36
C ASP A 229 -6.44 -6.28 -7.63
N PHE A 230 -5.37 -5.96 -8.35
CA PHE A 230 -4.22 -6.86 -8.53
C PHE A 230 -3.58 -7.22 -7.18
N VAL A 231 -3.28 -6.23 -6.33
CA VAL A 231 -2.62 -6.47 -5.04
C VAL A 231 -3.49 -7.36 -4.14
N THR A 232 -4.80 -7.08 -4.06
CA THR A 232 -5.70 -7.85 -3.19
C THR A 232 -6.01 -9.23 -3.75
N GLU A 233 -6.05 -9.41 -5.07
CA GLU A 233 -6.17 -10.72 -5.70
C GLU A 233 -4.93 -11.56 -5.42
N ALA A 234 -3.74 -11.02 -5.66
CA ALA A 234 -2.48 -11.69 -5.37
C ALA A 234 -2.38 -12.11 -3.90
N MET A 235 -2.71 -11.22 -2.96
CA MET A 235 -2.70 -11.55 -1.54
C MET A 235 -3.70 -12.65 -1.18
N ALA A 236 -4.92 -12.60 -1.72
CA ALA A 236 -5.94 -13.60 -1.45
C ALA A 236 -5.56 -14.97 -2.01
N ALA A 237 -4.90 -15.02 -3.16
CA ALA A 237 -4.48 -16.24 -3.83
C ALA A 237 -3.22 -16.86 -3.21
N LEU A 238 -2.22 -16.03 -2.92
CA LEU A 238 -0.90 -16.49 -2.51
C LEU A 238 -0.74 -16.68 -0.99
N THR A 239 -1.73 -16.32 -0.15
CA THR A 239 -1.66 -16.56 1.29
C THR A 239 -2.08 -17.99 1.61
N GLU A 240 -1.18 -18.94 1.35
CA GLU A 240 -1.37 -20.36 1.63
C GLU A 240 -0.20 -20.92 2.45
N PRO A 241 -0.44 -21.94 3.32
CA PRO A 241 0.60 -22.52 4.16
C PRO A 241 1.84 -23.01 3.38
N ALA A 242 1.64 -23.53 2.18
CA ALA A 242 2.72 -23.98 1.31
C ALA A 242 3.68 -22.86 0.84
N ARG A 243 3.26 -21.60 0.98
CA ARG A 243 4.06 -20.42 0.62
C ARG A 243 4.67 -19.73 1.85
N ALA A 244 4.51 -20.30 3.04
CA ALA A 244 5.13 -19.76 4.25
C ALA A 244 6.66 -19.63 4.07
N GLY A 245 7.22 -18.54 4.60
CA GLY A 245 8.64 -18.20 4.43
C GLY A 245 8.94 -17.40 3.16
N GLN A 246 7.98 -17.24 2.23
CA GLN A 246 8.19 -16.48 1.00
C GLN A 246 7.90 -14.99 1.18
N THR A 247 8.59 -14.18 0.38
CA THR A 247 8.33 -12.74 0.22
C THR A 247 8.07 -12.48 -1.26
N PHE A 248 7.05 -11.68 -1.55
CA PHE A 248 6.63 -11.35 -2.91
C PHE A 248 6.67 -9.86 -3.15
N HIS A 249 7.38 -9.41 -4.19
CA HIS A 249 7.27 -8.05 -4.70
C HIS A 249 6.03 -7.94 -5.60
N LEU A 250 4.97 -7.31 -5.09
CA LEU A 250 3.79 -6.99 -5.87
C LEU A 250 3.99 -5.61 -6.53
N THR A 251 4.92 -5.55 -7.46
CA THR A 251 5.33 -4.35 -8.19
C THR A 251 4.99 -4.47 -9.66
N ALA A 252 4.99 -3.34 -10.40
CA ALA A 252 4.72 -3.36 -11.83
C ALA A 252 5.78 -4.20 -12.57
N PRO A 253 5.38 -5.04 -13.54
CA PRO A 253 6.32 -5.84 -14.35
C PRO A 253 7.20 -4.96 -15.24
N ASP A 254 6.59 -3.93 -15.81
CA ASP A 254 7.20 -2.98 -16.72
C ASP A 254 6.83 -1.55 -16.26
N PRO A 255 7.54 -1.04 -15.22
CA PRO A 255 7.19 0.23 -14.61
C PRO A 255 7.56 1.39 -15.52
N LEU A 256 6.61 2.30 -15.73
CA LEU A 256 6.88 3.55 -16.43
C LEU A 256 7.85 4.41 -15.62
N THR A 257 8.66 5.18 -16.32
CA THR A 257 9.40 6.29 -15.72
C THR A 257 8.43 7.42 -15.31
N ALA A 258 8.87 8.29 -14.42
CA ALA A 258 8.08 9.48 -14.05
C ALA A 258 7.73 10.33 -15.27
N HIS A 259 8.66 10.47 -16.21
CA HIS A 259 8.46 11.23 -17.44
C HIS A 259 7.40 10.60 -18.36
N GLU A 260 7.44 9.26 -18.53
CA GLU A 260 6.45 8.52 -19.32
C GLU A 260 5.07 8.60 -18.70
N MET A 261 4.97 8.49 -17.37
CA MET A 261 3.71 8.61 -16.64
C MET A 261 3.10 10.02 -16.80
N ILE A 262 3.91 11.08 -16.64
CA ILE A 262 3.48 12.46 -16.90
C ILE A 262 3.00 12.62 -18.33
N SER A 263 3.76 12.12 -19.30
CA SER A 263 3.42 12.20 -20.71
C SER A 263 2.14 11.45 -21.05
N LEU A 264 1.90 10.29 -20.41
CA LEU A 264 0.67 9.53 -20.56
C LEU A 264 -0.52 10.32 -20.00
N PHE A 265 -0.43 10.86 -18.79
CA PHE A 265 -1.50 11.64 -18.19
C PHE A 265 -1.82 12.89 -19.01
N LEU A 266 -0.82 13.62 -19.52
CA LEU A 266 -1.05 14.77 -20.39
C LEU A 266 -1.82 14.38 -21.66
N ARG A 267 -1.46 13.27 -22.29
CA ARG A 267 -2.20 12.77 -23.48
C ARG A 267 -3.66 12.43 -23.13
N LEU A 268 -3.90 11.74 -22.00
CA LEU A 268 -5.25 11.38 -21.56
C LEU A 268 -6.10 12.62 -21.24
N LEU A 269 -5.47 13.70 -20.73
CA LEU A 269 -6.11 14.98 -20.47
C LEU A 269 -6.25 15.90 -21.71
N GLY A 270 -5.86 15.43 -22.90
CA GLY A 270 -5.89 16.24 -24.13
C GLY A 270 -4.89 17.41 -24.13
N LYS A 271 -3.81 17.33 -23.35
CA LYS A 271 -2.81 18.40 -23.17
C LYS A 271 -1.48 18.07 -23.82
N ARG A 272 -0.70 19.11 -24.11
CA ARG A 272 0.64 19.00 -24.68
C ARG A 272 1.63 19.76 -23.80
N ALA A 273 2.79 19.17 -23.55
CA ALA A 273 3.88 19.83 -22.83
C ALA A 273 5.19 19.78 -23.64
N VAL A 274 5.93 20.88 -23.57
CA VAL A 274 7.33 20.92 -23.98
C VAL A 274 8.18 20.77 -22.73
N PHE A 275 9.04 19.77 -22.72
CA PHE A 275 9.88 19.47 -21.57
C PHE A 275 11.26 20.10 -21.71
N VAL A 276 11.64 20.93 -20.74
CA VAL A 276 12.96 21.53 -20.64
C VAL A 276 13.76 20.75 -19.59
N PRO A 277 14.93 20.19 -19.94
CA PRO A 277 15.76 19.50 -18.98
C PRO A 277 16.32 20.50 -17.96
N VAL A 278 16.15 20.17 -16.66
CA VAL A 278 16.64 20.98 -15.54
C VAL A 278 17.43 20.09 -14.60
N PRO A 279 18.65 20.51 -14.20
CA PRO A 279 19.42 19.80 -13.20
C PRO A 279 18.63 19.64 -11.90
N GLN A 280 18.78 18.50 -11.24
CA GLN A 280 18.03 18.15 -10.03
C GLN A 280 18.20 19.18 -8.90
N ALA A 281 19.42 19.75 -8.73
CA ALA A 281 19.68 20.78 -7.73
C ALA A 281 18.79 22.02 -7.95
N VAL A 282 18.64 22.44 -9.20
CA VAL A 282 17.80 23.59 -9.59
C VAL A 282 16.31 23.25 -9.36
N ALA A 283 15.88 22.03 -9.72
CA ALA A 283 14.50 21.60 -9.50
C ALA A 283 14.13 21.61 -8.01
N ARG A 284 14.99 21.12 -7.13
CA ARG A 284 14.79 21.17 -5.65
C ARG A 284 14.62 22.59 -5.14
N THR A 285 15.37 23.54 -5.67
CA THR A 285 15.24 24.96 -5.30
C THR A 285 13.91 25.53 -5.81
N LEU A 286 13.52 25.22 -7.05
CA LEU A 286 12.25 25.70 -7.62
C LEU A 286 11.03 25.20 -6.85
N VAL A 287 11.03 23.96 -6.39
CA VAL A 287 9.93 23.39 -5.59
C VAL A 287 9.75 24.12 -4.26
N GLN A 288 10.81 24.72 -3.69
CA GLN A 288 10.77 25.49 -2.45
C GLN A 288 10.33 26.96 -2.66
N THR A 289 10.17 27.38 -3.93
CA THR A 289 9.68 28.73 -4.23
C THR A 289 8.17 28.87 -3.97
N PRO A 290 7.64 30.10 -3.81
CA PRO A 290 6.20 30.34 -3.75
C PRO A 290 5.42 29.74 -4.90
N MET A 291 6.01 29.67 -6.10
CA MET A 291 5.42 29.02 -7.28
C MET A 291 5.30 27.50 -7.09
N GLY A 292 6.33 26.83 -6.57
CA GLY A 292 6.31 25.40 -6.26
C GLY A 292 5.25 25.08 -5.18
N LEU A 293 5.18 25.91 -4.14
CA LEU A 293 4.16 25.80 -3.08
C LEU A 293 2.74 26.04 -3.63
N LEU A 294 2.55 27.03 -4.50
CA LEU A 294 1.26 27.32 -5.14
C LEU A 294 0.79 26.15 -6.02
N LEU A 295 1.71 25.45 -6.68
CA LEU A 295 1.44 24.26 -7.47
C LEU A 295 1.28 23.00 -6.61
N GLY A 296 1.46 23.11 -5.28
CA GLY A 296 1.37 21.99 -4.34
C GLY A 296 2.49 20.95 -4.50
N LEU A 297 3.59 21.31 -5.14
CA LEU A 297 4.73 20.42 -5.31
C LEU A 297 5.47 20.29 -3.97
N SER A 298 5.58 19.08 -3.46
CA SER A 298 6.36 18.81 -2.26
C SER A 298 7.75 18.25 -2.60
N PRO A 299 8.80 18.63 -1.84
CA PRO A 299 10.14 18.05 -2.01
C PRO A 299 10.14 16.52 -1.95
N GLN A 300 9.26 15.95 -1.11
CA GLN A 300 9.12 14.50 -0.96
C GLN A 300 8.69 13.81 -2.26
N LEU A 301 7.85 14.45 -3.08
CA LEU A 301 7.47 13.94 -4.40
C LEU A 301 8.68 13.80 -5.33
N VAL A 302 9.56 14.80 -5.33
CA VAL A 302 10.78 14.80 -6.16
C VAL A 302 11.70 13.63 -5.75
N ASP A 303 11.81 13.35 -4.45
CA ASP A 303 12.65 12.28 -3.92
C ASP A 303 12.13 10.87 -4.27
N TYR A 304 10.81 10.69 -4.45
CA TYR A 304 10.23 9.42 -4.89
C TYR A 304 10.55 9.08 -6.35
N PHE A 305 10.70 10.09 -7.20
CA PHE A 305 10.96 9.92 -8.62
C PHE A 305 12.45 9.82 -8.98
N ASP A 306 13.36 9.85 -7.99
CA ASP A 306 14.79 10.00 -8.24
C ASP A 306 15.66 8.81 -7.84
N VAL A 307 15.10 7.68 -7.43
CA VAL A 307 15.90 6.51 -7.03
C VAL A 307 15.82 5.43 -8.09
N PRO A 308 16.94 5.07 -8.77
CA PRO A 308 16.97 4.00 -9.75
C PRO A 308 16.97 2.64 -9.06
N VAL A 309 15.79 2.18 -8.63
CA VAL A 309 15.60 0.87 -8.02
C VAL A 309 14.72 0.00 -8.91
N TYR A 310 15.17 -1.24 -9.12
CA TYR A 310 14.47 -2.26 -9.88
C TYR A 310 14.14 -3.42 -8.95
N TYR A 311 12.85 -3.72 -8.79
CA TYR A 311 12.40 -4.82 -7.93
C TYR A 311 12.40 -6.14 -8.70
N ASP A 312 13.20 -7.10 -8.24
CA ASP A 312 13.13 -8.48 -8.75
C ASP A 312 11.80 -9.09 -8.30
N ARG A 313 11.05 -9.67 -9.24
CA ARG A 313 9.70 -10.21 -9.02
C ARG A 313 9.59 -11.67 -9.45
N ARG A 314 10.69 -12.35 -9.70
CA ARG A 314 10.67 -13.72 -10.26
C ARG A 314 9.85 -14.71 -9.44
N ARG A 315 9.89 -14.60 -8.08
CA ARG A 315 9.06 -15.43 -7.20
C ARG A 315 7.59 -15.05 -7.31
N ALA A 316 7.29 -13.76 -7.27
CA ALA A 316 5.92 -13.28 -7.44
C ALA A 316 5.38 -13.67 -8.82
N GLU A 317 6.15 -13.48 -9.90
CA GLU A 317 5.74 -13.85 -11.26
C GLU A 317 5.42 -15.34 -11.38
N ALA A 318 6.29 -16.21 -10.91
CA ALA A 318 6.07 -17.65 -10.94
C ALA A 318 4.81 -18.03 -10.16
N ALA A 319 4.65 -17.52 -8.94
CA ALA A 319 3.51 -17.83 -8.07
C ALA A 319 2.19 -17.27 -8.62
N LEU A 320 2.21 -16.07 -9.21
CA LEU A 320 1.04 -15.46 -9.83
C LEU A 320 0.62 -16.17 -11.13
N ALA A 321 1.59 -16.65 -11.90
CA ALA A 321 1.31 -17.41 -13.12
C ALA A 321 0.59 -18.74 -12.83
N GLU A 322 0.93 -19.42 -11.73
CA GLU A 322 0.23 -20.63 -11.24
C GLU A 322 -1.26 -20.34 -10.93
N GLU A 323 -1.58 -19.13 -10.47
CA GLU A 323 -2.94 -18.70 -10.15
C GLU A 323 -3.65 -17.98 -11.33
N GLY A 324 -2.98 -17.82 -12.46
CA GLY A 324 -3.53 -17.11 -13.62
C GLY A 324 -3.69 -15.60 -13.40
N ILE A 325 -2.95 -15.01 -12.44
CA ILE A 325 -3.05 -13.61 -12.07
C ILE A 325 -1.98 -12.80 -12.80
N ARG A 326 -2.38 -11.72 -13.48
CA ARG A 326 -1.50 -10.80 -14.19
C ARG A 326 -1.62 -9.38 -13.59
N CYS A 327 -0.50 -8.73 -13.35
CA CYS A 327 -0.50 -7.29 -13.11
C CYS A 327 -0.72 -6.55 -14.44
N PRO A 328 -1.77 -5.73 -14.59
CA PRO A 328 -1.94 -4.94 -15.80
C PRO A 328 -0.86 -3.89 -15.93
N HIS A 329 -0.47 -3.55 -17.18
CA HIS A 329 0.43 -2.43 -17.43
C HIS A 329 -0.25 -1.10 -17.09
N PHE A 330 0.52 -0.10 -16.61
CA PHE A 330 -0.03 1.17 -16.14
C PHE A 330 -0.92 1.87 -17.17
N ALA A 331 -0.55 1.82 -18.45
CA ALA A 331 -1.32 2.42 -19.53
C ALA A 331 -2.70 1.76 -19.76
N GLU A 332 -2.90 0.52 -19.29
CA GLU A 332 -4.19 -0.18 -19.42
C GLU A 332 -5.26 0.41 -18.48
N TYR A 333 -4.87 0.93 -17.31
CA TYR A 333 -5.80 1.43 -16.30
C TYR A 333 -5.66 2.93 -15.96
N ALA A 334 -4.68 3.62 -16.51
CA ALA A 334 -4.55 5.06 -16.34
C ALA A 334 -5.78 5.86 -16.84
N PRO A 335 -6.48 5.45 -17.95
CA PRO A 335 -7.73 6.11 -18.36
C PRO A 335 -8.81 6.05 -17.28
N GLN A 336 -8.97 4.92 -16.59
CA GLN A 336 -9.95 4.76 -15.50
C GLN A 336 -9.63 5.65 -14.32
N MET A 337 -8.32 5.80 -13.99
CA MET A 337 -7.89 6.74 -12.94
C MET A 337 -8.25 8.19 -13.28
N VAL A 338 -8.07 8.59 -14.55
CA VAL A 338 -8.44 9.94 -15.03
C VAL A 338 -9.95 10.13 -14.94
N GLY A 339 -10.74 9.21 -15.50
CA GLY A 339 -12.20 9.29 -15.49
C GLY A 339 -12.75 9.35 -14.05
N PHE A 340 -12.30 8.47 -13.17
CA PHE A 340 -12.72 8.48 -11.77
C PHE A 340 -12.40 9.81 -11.06
N LEU A 341 -11.21 10.37 -11.27
CA LEU A 341 -10.86 11.66 -10.70
C LEU A 341 -11.75 12.80 -11.23
N GLU A 342 -12.10 12.77 -12.52
CA GLU A 342 -12.96 13.80 -13.13
C GLU A 342 -14.38 13.78 -12.57
N GLU A 343 -14.92 12.61 -12.31
CA GLU A 343 -16.25 12.41 -11.74
C GLU A 343 -16.33 12.77 -10.25
N HIS A 344 -15.26 12.51 -9.47
CA HIS A 344 -15.30 12.57 -8.00
C HIS A 344 -14.45 13.71 -7.40
N GLU A 345 -13.94 14.63 -8.20
CA GLU A 345 -13.05 15.70 -7.67
C GLU A 345 -13.69 16.57 -6.58
N ARG A 346 -15.02 16.74 -6.61
CA ARG A 346 -15.75 17.54 -5.62
C ARG A 346 -15.86 16.84 -4.27
N ASP A 347 -16.04 15.53 -4.28
CA ASP A 347 -16.22 14.70 -3.07
C ASP A 347 -14.90 14.58 -2.29
N VAL A 348 -13.80 14.56 -3.00
CA VAL A 348 -12.44 14.43 -2.46
C VAL A 348 -11.97 15.67 -1.70
N ARG A 349 -12.48 16.87 -2.04
CA ARG A 349 -12.17 18.10 -1.29
C ARG A 349 -12.72 18.08 0.13
N ALA A 350 -13.81 17.36 0.36
CA ALA A 350 -14.45 17.26 1.67
C ALA A 350 -13.71 16.29 2.61
N GLU A 351 -13.12 15.21 2.10
CA GLU A 351 -12.43 14.21 2.93
C GLU A 351 -10.97 14.58 3.28
N ALA A 352 -10.33 15.45 2.50
CA ALA A 352 -8.96 15.92 2.75
C ALA A 352 -8.84 16.97 3.87
N MET A 353 -9.96 17.36 4.48
CA MET A 353 -10.00 18.36 5.56
C MET A 353 -10.20 17.74 6.96
N TYR A 354 -10.12 16.39 7.12
CA TYR A 354 -10.25 15.72 8.42
C TYR A 354 -9.15 14.72 8.67
#